data_b2c498c99d7a2d8693fce29825b400ec
#
_entry.id   b2c498c99d7a2d8693fce29825b400ec
#
_cell.length_a   1.000
_cell.length_b   1.000
_cell.length_c   1.000
_cell.angle_alpha   90.00
_cell.angle_beta   90.00
_cell.angle_gamma   90.00
#
_symmetry.space_group_name_H-M   'P 1'
#
loop_
_entity.id
_entity.type
_entity.pdbx_description
1 polymer ?
#
loop_
_entity_poly.entity_id
_entity_poly.type
_entity_poly.pdbx_seq_one_letter_code
_entity_poly.pdbx_strand_id
1 'polypeptide(L)' 'MLLTVTEVAKALKVNKNFVYKIIKDGELEAVKVGSIKVKKEALTKYVNDKIINERG' A
#
# COMPACT_ATOMS: atom_id res chain seq x y z
N MET A 1 5.71 12.18 -2.75
CA MET A 1 5.55 11.42 -3.96
C MET A 1 4.35 10.51 -3.88
N LEU A 2 3.57 10.48 -4.93
CA LEU A 2 2.37 9.66 -4.95
C LEU A 2 2.55 8.49 -5.90
N LEU A 3 2.05 7.34 -5.51
CA LEU A 3 2.11 6.13 -6.31
C LEU A 3 0.70 5.74 -6.74
N THR A 4 0.58 5.17 -7.92
CA THR A 4 -0.71 4.66 -8.37
C THR A 4 -0.94 3.30 -7.73
N VAL A 5 -2.19 2.84 -7.78
CA VAL A 5 -2.51 1.50 -7.27
C VAL A 5 -1.70 0.45 -8.01
N THR A 6 -1.51 0.63 -9.33
CA THR A 6 -0.71 -0.32 -10.10
C THR A 6 0.73 -0.36 -9.61
N GLU A 7 1.30 0.81 -9.29
CA GLU A 7 2.67 0.85 -8.79
C GLU A 7 2.78 0.19 -7.42
N VAL A 8 1.80 0.40 -6.56
CA VAL A 8 1.80 -0.23 -5.24
C VAL A 8 1.69 -1.75 -5.39
N ALA A 9 0.81 -2.20 -6.29
CA ALA A 9 0.64 -3.64 -6.51
C ALA A 9 1.95 -4.26 -6.98
N LYS A 10 2.66 -3.59 -7.87
CA LYS A 10 3.93 -4.12 -8.34
C LYS A 10 4.97 -4.11 -7.24
N ALA A 11 5.01 -3.07 -6.43
CA ALA A 11 5.98 -2.97 -5.35
C ALA A 11 5.75 -4.07 -4.31
N LEU A 12 4.49 -4.40 -4.03
CA LEU A 12 4.16 -5.43 -3.06
C LEU A 12 4.07 -6.81 -3.68
N LYS A 13 4.12 -6.88 -5.03
CA LYS A 13 4.00 -8.14 -5.76
C LYS A 13 2.67 -8.83 -5.49
N VAL A 14 1.61 -8.06 -5.52
CA VAL A 14 0.25 -8.57 -5.35
C VAL A 14 -0.59 -8.01 -6.48
N ASN A 15 -1.83 -8.47 -6.62
CA ASN A 15 -2.69 -7.92 -7.63
C ASN A 15 -3.37 -6.64 -7.11
N LYS A 16 -3.97 -5.89 -8.02
CA LYS A 16 -4.58 -4.61 -7.65
C LYS A 16 -5.76 -4.79 -6.72
N ASN A 17 -6.49 -5.87 -6.84
CA ASN A 17 -7.63 -6.11 -5.97
C ASN A 17 -7.21 -6.17 -4.51
N PHE A 18 -6.04 -6.74 -4.25
CA PHE A 18 -5.54 -6.80 -2.89
C PHE A 18 -5.23 -5.39 -2.38
N VAL A 19 -4.67 -4.54 -3.24
CA VAL A 19 -4.36 -3.16 -2.85
C VAL A 19 -5.64 -2.41 -2.52
N TYR A 20 -6.68 -2.55 -3.35
CA TYR A 20 -7.95 -1.90 -3.06
C TYR A 20 -8.54 -2.41 -1.74
N LYS A 21 -8.36 -3.70 -1.47
CA LYS A 21 -8.90 -4.26 -0.23
C LYS A 21 -8.23 -3.65 1.00
N ILE A 22 -6.90 -3.54 1.00
CA ILE A 22 -6.22 -3.00 2.16
C ILE A 22 -6.47 -1.51 2.32
N ILE A 23 -6.74 -0.81 1.23
CA ILE A 23 -7.12 0.59 1.31
C ILE A 23 -8.53 0.70 1.92
N LYS A 24 -9.44 -0.14 1.47
CA LYS A 24 -10.81 -0.10 1.98
C LYS A 24 -10.84 -0.47 3.45
N ASP A 25 -10.01 -1.41 3.86
CA ASP A 25 -9.98 -1.84 5.25
C ASP A 25 -9.27 -0.84 6.16
N GLY A 26 -8.68 0.19 5.59
CA GLY A 26 -7.98 1.19 6.38
C GLY A 26 -6.56 0.81 6.76
N GLU A 27 -6.05 -0.30 6.22
CA GLU A 27 -4.69 -0.71 6.54
C GLU A 27 -3.65 0.09 5.76
N LEU A 28 -3.98 0.53 4.56
CA LEU A 28 -3.10 1.33 3.75
C LEU A 28 -3.76 2.67 3.48
N GLU A 29 -3.14 3.74 3.93
CA GLU A 29 -3.68 5.05 3.73
C GLU A 29 -3.56 5.47 2.28
N ALA A 30 -4.58 6.06 1.73
CA ALA A 30 -4.57 6.51 0.34
C ALA A 30 -5.30 7.84 0.24
N VAL A 31 -5.02 8.57 -0.83
CA VAL A 31 -5.69 9.83 -1.09
C VAL A 31 -6.30 9.74 -2.47
N LYS A 32 -7.34 10.52 -2.72
CA LYS A 32 -7.97 10.53 -4.02
C LYS A 32 -7.69 11.87 -4.68
N VAL A 33 -6.83 11.84 -5.69
CA VAL A 33 -6.48 13.04 -6.42
C VAL A 33 -6.69 12.65 -7.88
N GLY A 34 -7.89 12.84 -8.36
CA GLY A 34 -8.28 12.35 -9.68
C GLY A 34 -8.58 10.85 -9.58
N SER A 35 -7.58 10.07 -9.26
CA SER A 35 -7.75 8.65 -9.00
C SER A 35 -7.10 8.35 -7.66
N ILE A 36 -7.23 7.13 -7.20
CA ILE A 36 -6.65 6.75 -5.92
C ILE A 36 -5.13 6.72 -6.03
N LYS A 37 -4.47 7.41 -5.12
CA LYS A 37 -3.01 7.44 -5.06
C LYS A 37 -2.58 7.10 -3.65
N VAL A 38 -1.37 6.60 -3.51
CA VAL A 38 -0.82 6.23 -2.22
C VAL A 38 0.48 6.99 -2.02
N LYS A 39 0.65 7.62 -0.86
CA LYS A 39 1.89 8.30 -0.60
C LYS A 39 2.96 7.27 -0.37
N LYS A 40 4.16 7.54 -0.82
CA LYS A 40 5.26 6.61 -0.62
C LYS A 40 5.47 6.32 0.85
N GLU A 41 5.33 7.32 1.70
CA GLU A 41 5.49 7.16 3.13
C GLU A 41 4.45 6.20 3.71
N ALA A 42 3.22 6.26 3.19
CA ALA A 42 2.17 5.36 3.64
C ALA A 42 2.48 3.92 3.27
N LEU A 43 3.02 3.72 2.07
CA LEU A 43 3.40 2.39 1.64
C LEU A 43 4.54 1.85 2.51
N THR A 44 5.54 2.68 2.78
CA THR A 44 6.65 2.28 3.62
C THR A 44 6.17 1.88 5.02
N LYS A 45 5.25 2.66 5.58
CA LYS A 45 4.71 2.35 6.89
C LYS A 45 3.94 1.04 6.87
N TYR A 46 3.15 0.82 5.84
CA TYR A 46 2.39 -0.42 5.73
C TYR A 46 3.33 -1.62 5.71
N VAL A 47 4.37 -1.54 4.89
CA VAL A 47 5.32 -2.63 4.77
C VAL A 47 6.04 -2.86 6.11
N ASN A 48 6.45 -1.78 6.77
CA ASN A 48 7.13 -1.92 8.05
C ASN A 48 6.24 -2.56 9.10
N ASP A 49 4.96 -2.23 9.08
CA ASP A 49 4.03 -2.82 10.04
C ASP A 49 3.80 -4.30 9.77
N LYS A 50 4.08 -4.76 8.57
CA LYS A 50 3.85 -6.15 8.19
C LYS A 50 5.12 -7.00 8.15
N ILE A 51 6.25 -6.40 8.48
CA ILE A 51 7.48 -7.17 8.47
C ILE A 51 7.39 -8.25 9.53
N ILE A 52 7.68 -9.48 9.14
CA ILE A 52 7.70 -10.58 10.07
C ILE A 52 9.05 -10.59 10.74
N ASN A 53 9.07 -10.44 12.05
CA ASN A 53 10.28 -10.39 12.75
C ASN A 53 10.57 -11.73 13.32
N GLU A 54 11.38 -12.49 12.60
CA GLU A 54 11.60 -13.81 13.00
C GLU A 54 12.70 -14.00 13.96
N ARG A 55 13.36 -13.12 14.45
CA ARG A 55 14.40 -13.38 15.23
C ARG A 55 14.00 -13.85 16.36
N GLY A 56 13.62 -14.39 16.47
CA GLY A 56 13.15 -15.11 17.60
C GLY A 56 13.36 -14.66 18.51
#